data_28f1fdb5675db16a2157e3d699ede255
#
_entry.id   28f1fdb5675db16a2157e3d699ede255
#
_cell.length_a   1.000
_cell.length_b   1.000
_cell.length_c   1.000
_cell.angle_alpha   90.00
_cell.angle_beta   90.00
_cell.angle_gamma   90.00
#
_symmetry.space_group_name_H-M   'P 1'
#
loop_
_entity.id
_entity.type
_entity.pdbx_description
1 polymer ?
#
loop_
_entity_poly.entity_id
_entity_poly.type
_entity_poly.pdbx_seq_one_letter_code
_entity_poly.pdbx_strand_id
1 'polypeptide(L)'
;MTIPQGLLDMVLNEARADVFKVMGNEETAEKALCEMKALSDKDLDGMGLISGIPEHQLPVYRAMIRGEPNDYFTKMKEFDGVLQSGDIILVTGKKLKSKLLVAAQLPFYLKARASHVAMVHADFICVDANPGAGVKHRTIAEVLADVEDNWRIIRFNAVNDDNRETMLSRCAYYIDQPYSIRPKKGSGAKFSYCSELVSKVLQSSNVRCLKIPKGVLVNPCHFDQLADKGKECKDITQTVRPFVPFLHEYKEMIAMQSHALIAGLMLNRYRDKQRKNLLANVQAQARAGKLPHETLVKVAQQIKAMEDKMSYRFWDSTPR
;
A
#
# COMPACT_ATOMS: atom_id res chain seq x y z
N MET A 1 -32.08 6.28 2.48
CA MET A 1 -32.15 5.02 1.71
C MET A 1 -30.77 4.38 1.75
N THR A 2 -30.64 3.23 2.39
CA THR A 2 -29.35 2.48 2.38
C THR A 2 -29.27 1.68 1.10
N ILE A 3 -28.25 1.94 0.29
CA ILE A 3 -27.97 1.16 -0.92
C ILE A 3 -27.63 -0.27 -0.48
N PRO A 4 -28.25 -1.32 -1.07
CA PRO A 4 -27.89 -2.70 -0.77
C PRO A 4 -26.41 -2.96 -1.06
N GLN A 5 -25.71 -3.63 -0.14
CA GLN A 5 -24.25 -3.88 -0.23
C GLN A 5 -23.85 -4.51 -1.57
N GLY A 6 -24.62 -5.47 -2.07
CA GLY A 6 -24.35 -6.13 -3.36
C GLY A 6 -24.41 -5.18 -4.56
N LEU A 7 -25.26 -4.15 -4.52
CA LEU A 7 -25.33 -3.13 -5.58
C LEU A 7 -24.11 -2.19 -5.49
N LEU A 8 -23.73 -1.83 -4.27
CA LEU A 8 -22.52 -1.02 -4.03
C LEU A 8 -21.26 -1.76 -4.52
N ASP A 9 -21.14 -3.05 -4.20
CA ASP A 9 -19.99 -3.87 -4.65
C ASP A 9 -19.94 -4.01 -6.18
N MET A 10 -21.11 -4.11 -6.84
CA MET A 10 -21.21 -4.16 -8.30
C MET A 10 -20.76 -2.84 -8.93
N VAL A 11 -21.24 -1.71 -8.46
CA VAL A 11 -20.86 -0.36 -8.93
C VAL A 11 -19.36 -0.11 -8.70
N LEU A 12 -18.83 -0.50 -7.54
CA LEU A 12 -17.40 -0.36 -7.24
C LEU A 12 -16.53 -1.24 -8.14
N ASN A 13 -17.00 -2.45 -8.48
CA ASN A 13 -16.27 -3.34 -9.39
C ASN A 13 -16.28 -2.83 -10.83
N GLU A 14 -17.39 -2.26 -11.31
CA GLU A 14 -17.48 -1.61 -12.62
C GLU A 14 -16.59 -0.36 -12.67
N ALA A 15 -16.67 0.51 -11.66
CA ALA A 15 -15.80 1.68 -11.56
C ALA A 15 -14.32 1.30 -11.55
N ARG A 16 -13.94 0.22 -10.85
CA ARG A 16 -12.56 -0.32 -10.88
C ARG A 16 -12.18 -0.81 -12.27
N ALA A 17 -13.07 -1.50 -12.98
CA ALA A 17 -12.81 -1.98 -14.34
C ALA A 17 -12.58 -0.83 -15.32
N ASP A 18 -13.32 0.26 -15.17
CA ASP A 18 -13.17 1.45 -16.01
C ASP A 18 -11.89 2.24 -15.68
N VAL A 19 -11.55 2.40 -14.41
CA VAL A 19 -10.25 2.93 -13.99
C VAL A 19 -9.12 2.09 -14.59
N PHE A 20 -9.25 0.77 -14.63
CA PHE A 20 -8.26 -0.11 -15.24
C PHE A 20 -8.11 0.09 -16.74
N LYS A 21 -9.19 0.36 -17.46
CA LYS A 21 -9.14 0.68 -18.91
C LYS A 21 -8.43 2.01 -19.14
N VAL A 22 -8.79 3.02 -18.36
CA VAL A 22 -8.22 4.38 -18.47
C VAL A 22 -6.73 4.39 -18.12
N MET A 23 -6.31 3.80 -17.01
CA MET A 23 -4.90 3.76 -16.57
C MET A 23 -4.01 2.85 -17.43
N GLY A 24 -4.60 2.07 -18.35
CA GLY A 24 -3.87 1.10 -19.17
C GLY A 24 -3.18 1.70 -20.40
N ASN A 25 -3.49 2.95 -20.74
CA ASN A 25 -2.96 3.65 -21.90
C ASN A 25 -2.87 5.15 -21.57
N GLU A 26 -1.70 5.75 -21.78
CA GLU A 26 -1.41 7.15 -21.46
C GLU A 26 -2.36 8.11 -22.22
N GLU A 27 -2.55 7.89 -23.52
CA GLU A 27 -3.46 8.67 -24.36
C GLU A 27 -4.91 8.61 -23.85
N THR A 28 -5.37 7.43 -23.43
CA THR A 28 -6.72 7.23 -22.87
C THR A 28 -6.85 7.93 -21.52
N ALA A 29 -5.80 7.91 -20.69
CA ALA A 29 -5.77 8.57 -19.41
C ALA A 29 -5.80 10.10 -19.55
N GLU A 30 -5.01 10.66 -20.45
CA GLU A 30 -5.01 12.10 -20.76
C GLU A 30 -6.37 12.56 -21.29
N LYS A 31 -6.95 11.81 -22.24
CA LYS A 31 -8.27 12.12 -22.75
C LYS A 31 -9.34 12.12 -21.66
N ALA A 32 -9.37 11.08 -20.83
CA ALA A 32 -10.32 10.99 -19.72
C ALA A 32 -10.14 12.15 -18.71
N LEU A 33 -8.89 12.54 -18.44
CA LEU A 33 -8.60 13.68 -17.58
C LEU A 33 -9.10 14.99 -18.20
N CYS A 34 -8.91 15.20 -19.51
CA CYS A 34 -9.43 16.37 -20.20
C CYS A 34 -10.97 16.42 -20.18
N GLU A 35 -11.62 15.27 -20.41
CA GLU A 35 -13.07 15.16 -20.32
C GLU A 35 -13.58 15.45 -18.91
N MET A 36 -12.92 14.93 -17.87
CA MET A 36 -13.27 15.23 -16.48
C MET A 36 -13.11 16.72 -16.13
N LYS A 37 -12.04 17.37 -16.58
CA LYS A 37 -11.83 18.81 -16.37
C LYS A 37 -12.91 19.69 -17.00
N ALA A 38 -13.49 19.23 -18.10
CA ALA A 38 -14.55 19.93 -18.84
C ALA A 38 -15.96 19.73 -18.25
N LEU A 39 -16.14 18.84 -17.28
CA LEU A 39 -17.45 18.60 -16.65
C LEU A 39 -17.96 19.85 -15.92
N SER A 40 -19.30 19.98 -15.85
CA SER A 40 -19.95 21.02 -15.09
C SER A 40 -19.68 20.86 -13.57
N ASP A 41 -19.80 21.97 -12.80
CA ASP A 41 -19.70 21.89 -11.34
C ASP A 41 -20.66 20.89 -10.74
N LYS A 42 -21.90 20.85 -11.26
CA LYS A 42 -22.94 19.91 -10.81
C LYS A 42 -22.52 18.46 -11.01
N ASP A 43 -21.92 18.13 -12.15
CA ASP A 43 -21.48 16.76 -12.45
C ASP A 43 -20.28 16.37 -11.59
N LEU A 44 -19.30 17.27 -11.42
CA LEU A 44 -18.17 17.06 -10.52
C LEU A 44 -18.62 16.90 -9.06
N ASP A 45 -19.58 17.71 -8.60
CA ASP A 45 -20.13 17.58 -7.24
C ASP A 45 -20.81 16.23 -7.06
N GLY A 46 -21.58 15.78 -8.06
CA GLY A 46 -22.17 14.45 -8.06
C GLY A 46 -21.13 13.34 -7.94
N MET A 47 -20.04 13.43 -8.71
CA MET A 47 -18.91 12.48 -8.64
C MET A 47 -18.21 12.53 -7.27
N GLY A 48 -17.99 13.72 -6.73
CA GLY A 48 -17.39 13.92 -5.41
C GLY A 48 -18.23 13.26 -4.31
N LEU A 49 -19.53 13.51 -4.30
CA LEU A 49 -20.47 12.92 -3.32
C LEU A 49 -20.51 11.39 -3.41
N ILE A 50 -20.54 10.83 -4.62
CA ILE A 50 -20.49 9.36 -4.83
C ILE A 50 -19.17 8.79 -4.31
N SER A 51 -18.07 9.54 -4.45
CA SER A 51 -16.74 9.17 -3.93
C SER A 51 -16.59 9.37 -2.42
N GLY A 52 -17.64 9.85 -1.73
CA GLY A 52 -17.64 10.08 -0.29
C GLY A 52 -17.04 11.41 0.14
N ILE A 53 -16.78 12.34 -0.80
CA ILE A 53 -16.29 13.68 -0.48
C ILE A 53 -17.38 14.48 0.21
N PRO A 54 -17.14 15.07 1.41
CA PRO A 54 -18.13 15.87 2.12
C PRO A 54 -18.50 17.15 1.32
N GLU A 55 -19.75 17.59 1.44
CA GLU A 55 -20.26 18.77 0.70
C GLU A 55 -19.38 19.99 0.85
N HIS A 56 -18.86 20.27 2.04
CA HIS A 56 -18.01 21.43 2.31
C HIS A 56 -16.63 21.36 1.62
N GLN A 57 -16.19 20.18 1.14
CA GLN A 57 -14.95 19.98 0.40
C GLN A 57 -15.16 19.91 -1.13
N LEU A 58 -16.39 19.94 -1.64
CA LEU A 58 -16.65 19.88 -3.08
C LEU A 58 -15.96 21.02 -3.86
N PRO A 59 -15.88 22.27 -3.39
CA PRO A 59 -15.10 23.30 -4.09
C PRO A 59 -13.63 22.94 -4.24
N VAL A 60 -13.01 22.37 -3.20
CA VAL A 60 -11.61 21.92 -3.23
C VAL A 60 -11.46 20.72 -4.16
N TYR A 61 -12.42 19.79 -4.15
CA TYR A 61 -12.46 18.64 -5.04
C TYR A 61 -12.52 19.06 -6.53
N ARG A 62 -13.40 20.02 -6.88
CA ARG A 62 -13.46 20.58 -8.25
C ARG A 62 -12.14 21.21 -8.68
N ALA A 63 -11.58 22.07 -7.82
CA ALA A 63 -10.28 22.69 -8.07
C ALA A 63 -9.17 21.65 -8.27
N MET A 64 -9.18 20.57 -7.46
CA MET A 64 -8.23 19.46 -7.60
C MET A 64 -8.36 18.76 -8.96
N ILE A 65 -9.58 18.42 -9.41
CA ILE A 65 -9.80 17.76 -10.70
C ILE A 65 -9.35 18.65 -11.86
N ARG A 66 -9.62 19.96 -11.79
CA ARG A 66 -9.23 20.93 -12.82
C ARG A 66 -7.76 21.29 -12.80
N GLY A 67 -7.03 20.92 -11.74
CA GLY A 67 -5.63 21.29 -11.55
C GLY A 67 -5.45 22.75 -11.12
N GLU A 68 -6.48 23.36 -10.55
CA GLU A 68 -6.46 24.74 -10.05
C GLU A 68 -5.77 24.81 -8.66
N PRO A 69 -5.10 25.92 -8.33
CA PRO A 69 -4.51 26.13 -7.01
C PRO A 69 -5.56 25.99 -5.90
N ASN A 70 -5.25 25.24 -4.86
CA ASN A 70 -6.11 25.04 -3.70
C ASN A 70 -5.28 24.63 -2.46
N ASP A 71 -5.89 24.73 -1.28
CA ASP A 71 -5.22 24.45 -0.01
C ASP A 71 -4.81 22.97 0.11
N TYR A 72 -5.57 22.06 -0.46
CA TYR A 72 -5.24 20.64 -0.48
C TYR A 72 -3.92 20.38 -1.22
N PHE A 73 -3.73 20.93 -2.42
CA PHE A 73 -2.48 20.79 -3.15
C PHE A 73 -1.30 21.48 -2.45
N THR A 74 -1.55 22.62 -1.82
CA THR A 74 -0.52 23.31 -1.04
C THR A 74 -0.02 22.42 0.09
N LYS A 75 -0.93 21.84 0.87
CA LYS A 75 -0.60 20.91 1.96
C LYS A 75 0.01 19.61 1.47
N MET A 76 -0.45 19.09 0.34
CA MET A 76 0.15 17.90 -0.29
C MET A 76 1.62 18.13 -0.66
N LYS A 77 1.96 19.29 -1.21
CA LYS A 77 3.34 19.65 -1.53
C LYS A 77 4.21 19.80 -0.27
N GLU A 78 3.66 20.39 0.80
CA GLU A 78 4.37 20.48 2.08
C GLU A 78 4.64 19.07 2.69
N PHE A 79 3.76 18.12 2.43
CA PHE A 79 3.87 16.75 2.93
C PHE A 79 4.76 15.86 2.05
N ASP A 80 5.04 16.26 0.82
CA ASP A 80 5.87 15.50 -0.10
C ASP A 80 7.25 15.21 0.49
N GLY A 81 7.66 13.93 0.44
CA GLY A 81 8.92 13.46 1.03
C GLY A 81 8.96 13.37 2.56
N VAL A 82 7.92 13.84 3.28
CA VAL A 82 7.82 13.70 4.75
C VAL A 82 7.74 12.22 5.13
N LEU A 83 6.88 11.45 4.45
CA LEU A 83 6.87 10.00 4.51
C LEU A 83 7.60 9.40 3.32
N GLN A 84 8.24 8.26 3.55
CA GLN A 84 8.91 7.51 2.51
C GLN A 84 8.52 6.04 2.57
N SER A 85 8.51 5.38 1.42
CA SER A 85 8.29 3.94 1.36
C SER A 85 9.28 3.21 2.26
N GLY A 86 8.76 2.35 3.12
CA GLY A 86 9.54 1.64 4.12
C GLY A 86 9.56 2.28 5.51
N ASP A 87 8.99 3.46 5.70
CA ASP A 87 8.74 4.00 7.03
C ASP A 87 7.77 3.10 7.79
N ILE A 88 8.01 2.90 9.07
CA ILE A 88 7.23 1.99 9.90
C ILE A 88 6.43 2.77 10.93
N ILE A 89 5.13 2.50 10.98
CA ILE A 89 4.19 3.14 11.87
C ILE A 89 3.88 2.17 13.02
N LEU A 90 4.13 2.62 14.25
CA LEU A 90 3.90 1.89 15.49
C LEU A 90 2.71 2.52 16.19
N VAL A 91 1.65 1.74 16.42
CA VAL A 91 0.42 2.25 17.02
C VAL A 91 -0.10 1.34 18.12
N THR A 92 -0.89 1.91 19.03
CA THR A 92 -1.70 1.20 20.00
C THR A 92 -3.14 1.63 19.88
N GLY A 93 -4.03 0.70 19.53
CA GLY A 93 -5.46 0.99 19.47
C GLY A 93 -6.03 1.31 20.85
N LYS A 94 -7.03 2.19 20.90
CA LYS A 94 -7.72 2.61 22.15
C LYS A 94 -8.47 1.46 22.85
N LYS A 95 -8.84 0.41 22.12
CA LYS A 95 -9.59 -0.74 22.65
C LYS A 95 -8.75 -1.52 23.66
N LEU A 96 -9.41 -2.05 24.73
CA LEU A 96 -8.79 -2.84 25.79
C LEU A 96 -7.94 -3.99 25.23
N LYS A 97 -8.40 -4.68 24.20
CA LYS A 97 -7.65 -5.77 23.53
C LYS A 97 -6.25 -5.32 23.07
N SER A 98 -6.13 -4.12 22.52
CA SER A 98 -4.83 -3.56 22.09
C SER A 98 -3.92 -3.29 23.28
N LYS A 99 -4.45 -2.79 24.38
CA LYS A 99 -3.70 -2.55 25.63
C LYS A 99 -3.21 -3.87 26.25
N LEU A 100 -4.04 -4.92 26.22
CA LEU A 100 -3.65 -6.26 26.66
C LEU A 100 -2.53 -6.85 25.79
N LEU A 101 -2.55 -6.61 24.47
CA LEU A 101 -1.45 -7.02 23.59
C LEU A 101 -0.14 -6.31 23.91
N VAL A 102 -0.16 -5.03 24.28
CA VAL A 102 1.04 -4.33 24.78
C VAL A 102 1.52 -4.95 26.09
N ALA A 103 0.62 -5.17 27.05
CA ALA A 103 0.96 -5.78 28.34
C ALA A 103 1.60 -7.17 28.18
N ALA A 104 1.10 -7.99 27.25
CA ALA A 104 1.65 -9.31 26.95
C ALA A 104 3.09 -9.27 26.36
N GLN A 105 3.55 -8.12 25.90
CA GLN A 105 4.90 -7.91 25.35
C GLN A 105 5.91 -7.41 26.40
N LEU A 106 5.45 -6.96 27.59
CA LEU A 106 6.33 -6.45 28.64
C LEU A 106 7.44 -7.44 29.08
N PRO A 107 7.21 -8.77 29.13
CA PRO A 107 8.27 -9.72 29.42
C PRO A 107 9.41 -9.72 28.39
N PHE A 108 9.14 -9.32 27.15
CA PHE A 108 10.14 -9.25 26.07
C PHE A 108 10.80 -7.88 26.01
N TYR A 109 10.06 -6.82 26.33
CA TYR A 109 10.56 -5.45 26.38
C TYR A 109 9.72 -4.59 27.33
N LEU A 110 10.31 -4.15 28.45
CA LEU A 110 9.62 -3.41 29.52
C LEU A 110 9.03 -2.06 29.07
N LYS A 111 9.55 -1.49 27.97
CA LYS A 111 9.07 -0.23 27.38
C LYS A 111 8.20 -0.46 26.15
N ALA A 112 7.60 -1.64 26.00
CA ALA A 112 6.68 -1.92 24.90
C ALA A 112 5.50 -0.94 24.91
N ARG A 113 5.19 -0.35 23.75
CA ARG A 113 4.11 0.64 23.57
C ARG A 113 3.18 0.29 22.43
N ALA A 114 3.69 -0.38 21.39
CA ALA A 114 2.91 -0.69 20.20
C ALA A 114 2.19 -2.05 20.30
N SER A 115 0.92 -2.06 19.94
CA SER A 115 0.14 -3.30 19.75
C SER A 115 0.07 -3.71 18.28
N HIS A 116 0.41 -2.79 17.36
CA HIS A 116 0.29 -2.99 15.92
C HIS A 116 1.39 -2.23 15.18
N VAL A 117 1.75 -2.77 14.01
CA VAL A 117 2.78 -2.22 13.11
C VAL A 117 2.23 -2.18 11.70
N ALA A 118 2.39 -1.04 11.02
CA ALA A 118 2.14 -0.87 9.60
C ALA A 118 3.40 -0.36 8.91
N MET A 119 3.48 -0.52 7.59
CA MET A 119 4.57 0.01 6.78
C MET A 119 4.01 0.95 5.72
N VAL A 120 4.63 2.10 5.53
CA VAL A 120 4.34 2.99 4.41
C VAL A 120 4.75 2.28 3.12
N HIS A 121 3.80 2.11 2.22
CA HIS A 121 4.02 1.51 0.90
C HIS A 121 4.38 2.59 -0.13
N ALA A 122 3.52 3.57 -0.28
CA ALA A 122 3.76 4.73 -1.15
C ALA A 122 2.88 5.89 -0.68
N ASP A 123 3.41 7.09 -0.61
CA ASP A 123 2.72 8.31 -0.23
C ASP A 123 1.87 8.14 1.05
N PHE A 124 0.55 8.22 0.92
CA PHE A 124 -0.41 8.05 2.02
C PHE A 124 -0.89 6.62 2.23
N ILE A 125 -0.36 5.68 1.44
CA ILE A 125 -0.78 4.27 1.46
C ILE A 125 0.17 3.48 2.34
N CYS A 126 -0.42 2.78 3.30
CA CYS A 126 0.25 1.83 4.17
C CYS A 126 -0.17 0.40 3.81
N VAL A 127 0.67 -0.54 4.18
CA VAL A 127 0.37 -1.97 4.16
C VAL A 127 0.45 -2.50 5.58
N ASP A 128 -0.58 -3.19 6.02
CA ASP A 128 -0.58 -3.86 7.31
C ASP A 128 -1.35 -5.20 7.24
N ALA A 129 -1.22 -6.01 8.28
CA ALA A 129 -1.94 -7.25 8.42
C ALA A 129 -2.85 -7.19 9.65
N ASN A 130 -4.17 -7.33 9.43
CA ASN A 130 -5.19 -7.23 10.45
C ASN A 130 -5.99 -8.53 10.60
N PRO A 131 -6.41 -8.88 11.83
CA PRO A 131 -7.33 -9.99 12.06
C PRO A 131 -8.62 -9.84 11.23
N GLY A 132 -9.00 -10.88 10.50
CA GLY A 132 -10.21 -10.90 9.67
C GLY A 132 -10.04 -10.32 8.27
N ALA A 133 -9.16 -9.32 8.08
CA ALA A 133 -8.90 -8.70 6.78
C ALA A 133 -7.67 -9.27 6.06
N GLY A 134 -6.71 -9.83 6.79
CA GLY A 134 -5.42 -10.23 6.23
C GLY A 134 -4.53 -9.02 5.94
N VAL A 135 -3.67 -9.17 4.95
CA VAL A 135 -2.77 -8.10 4.48
C VAL A 135 -3.51 -7.22 3.48
N LYS A 136 -3.65 -5.93 3.80
CA LYS A 136 -4.38 -4.96 2.97
C LYS A 136 -3.66 -3.63 2.90
N HIS A 137 -4.00 -2.87 1.85
CA HIS A 137 -3.71 -1.44 1.81
C HIS A 137 -4.67 -0.68 2.72
N ARG A 138 -4.14 0.33 3.37
CA ARG A 138 -4.89 1.31 4.16
C ARG A 138 -4.26 2.68 3.97
N THR A 139 -5.04 3.73 4.08
CA THR A 139 -4.46 5.08 4.16
C THR A 139 -3.81 5.30 5.53
N ILE A 140 -2.84 6.21 5.60
CA ILE A 140 -2.25 6.59 6.90
C ILE A 140 -3.29 7.13 7.87
N ALA A 141 -4.31 7.86 7.37
CA ALA A 141 -5.41 8.35 8.19
C ALA A 141 -6.19 7.19 8.85
N GLU A 142 -6.44 6.09 8.11
CA GLU A 142 -7.06 4.89 8.66
C GLU A 142 -6.16 4.15 9.66
N VAL A 143 -4.85 4.14 9.45
CA VAL A 143 -3.90 3.51 10.38
C VAL A 143 -3.83 4.29 11.69
N LEU A 144 -3.91 5.63 11.63
CA LEU A 144 -3.89 6.52 12.79
C LEU A 144 -5.27 6.73 13.43
N ALA A 145 -6.34 6.20 12.83
CA ALA A 145 -7.67 6.28 13.43
C ALA A 145 -7.77 5.38 14.68
N ASP A 146 -8.49 5.84 15.70
CA ASP A 146 -8.77 5.10 16.94
C ASP A 146 -7.52 4.56 17.68
N VAL A 147 -6.38 5.25 17.55
CA VAL A 147 -5.15 4.91 18.25
C VAL A 147 -4.85 5.90 19.38
N GLU A 148 -4.03 5.46 20.33
CA GLU A 148 -3.50 6.32 21.39
C GLU A 148 -2.50 7.34 20.81
N ASP A 149 -2.33 8.50 21.44
CA ASP A 149 -1.46 9.58 20.95
C ASP A 149 0.04 9.26 21.02
N ASN A 150 0.40 8.14 21.62
CA ASN A 150 1.78 7.68 21.76
C ASN A 150 2.30 6.91 20.51
N TRP A 151 1.63 7.03 19.38
CA TRP A 151 2.09 6.45 18.11
C TRP A 151 3.43 7.02 17.69
N ARG A 152 4.19 6.23 16.94
CA ARG A 152 5.52 6.58 16.44
C ARG A 152 5.68 6.20 14.98
N ILE A 153 6.50 6.97 14.27
CA ILE A 153 6.94 6.61 12.91
C ILE A 153 8.46 6.58 12.91
N ILE A 154 9.00 5.46 12.45
CA ILE A 154 10.46 5.26 12.39
C ILE A 154 10.90 4.98 10.96
N ARG A 155 12.04 5.55 10.59
CA ARG A 155 12.70 5.36 9.30
C ARG A 155 14.01 4.64 9.49
N PHE A 156 14.20 3.52 8.81
CA PHE A 156 15.46 2.78 8.90
C PHE A 156 16.56 3.41 8.06
N ASN A 157 17.74 3.57 8.66
CA ASN A 157 18.92 4.14 8.00
C ASN A 157 19.43 3.27 6.85
N ALA A 158 19.14 1.97 6.87
CA ALA A 158 19.53 1.01 5.84
C ALA A 158 18.59 1.00 4.62
N VAL A 159 17.47 1.74 4.66
CA VAL A 159 16.57 1.90 3.50
C VAL A 159 17.14 3.00 2.62
N ASN A 160 17.42 2.66 1.37
CA ASN A 160 17.97 3.53 0.33
C ASN A 160 17.24 3.27 -0.99
N ASP A 161 17.59 3.98 -2.04
CA ASP A 161 16.91 3.87 -3.33
C ASP A 161 17.07 2.48 -3.96
N ASP A 162 18.23 1.82 -3.76
CA ASP A 162 18.49 0.49 -4.32
C ASP A 162 17.57 -0.61 -3.75
N ASN A 163 17.23 -0.52 -2.46
CA ASN A 163 16.37 -1.52 -1.80
C ASN A 163 14.90 -1.09 -1.69
N ARG A 164 14.60 0.19 -1.90
CA ARG A 164 13.24 0.74 -1.81
C ARG A 164 12.31 0.15 -2.87
N GLU A 165 12.77 0.06 -4.13
CA GLU A 165 12.00 -0.56 -5.21
C GLU A 165 11.64 -2.02 -4.87
N THR A 166 12.59 -2.77 -4.34
CA THR A 166 12.34 -4.14 -3.86
C THR A 166 11.34 -4.18 -2.71
N MET A 167 11.39 -3.22 -1.78
CA MET A 167 10.43 -3.13 -0.68
C MET A 167 9.01 -2.87 -1.19
N LEU A 168 8.83 -1.94 -2.12
CA LEU A 168 7.55 -1.65 -2.77
C LEU A 168 6.96 -2.91 -3.42
N SER A 169 7.78 -3.60 -4.19
CA SER A 169 7.41 -4.86 -4.83
C SER A 169 7.03 -5.95 -3.81
N ARG A 170 7.76 -6.04 -2.69
CA ARG A 170 7.46 -7.01 -1.63
C ARG A 170 6.18 -6.68 -0.85
N CYS A 171 5.92 -5.41 -0.58
CA CYS A 171 4.64 -4.98 -0.02
C CYS A 171 3.47 -5.45 -0.92
N ALA A 172 3.55 -5.18 -2.23
CA ALA A 172 2.54 -5.62 -3.19
C ALA A 172 2.40 -7.16 -3.24
N TYR A 173 3.51 -7.90 -3.13
CA TYR A 173 3.50 -9.37 -3.15
C TYR A 173 2.70 -9.99 -2.00
N TYR A 174 2.75 -9.38 -0.80
CA TYR A 174 2.08 -9.91 0.39
C TYR A 174 0.61 -9.53 0.52
N ILE A 175 0.09 -8.64 -0.33
CA ILE A 175 -1.34 -8.27 -0.32
C ILE A 175 -2.21 -9.53 -0.49
N ASP A 176 -3.34 -9.56 0.21
CA ASP A 176 -4.32 -10.64 0.28
C ASP A 176 -3.84 -11.91 1.01
N GLN A 177 -2.66 -11.88 1.65
CA GLN A 177 -2.31 -12.97 2.55
C GLN A 177 -3.25 -12.99 3.76
N PRO A 178 -3.74 -14.18 4.16
CA PRO A 178 -4.55 -14.31 5.38
C PRO A 178 -3.74 -13.94 6.62
N TYR A 179 -4.45 -13.40 7.63
CA TYR A 179 -3.85 -13.14 8.93
C TYR A 179 -3.70 -14.41 9.76
N SER A 180 -2.53 -14.63 10.37
CA SER A 180 -2.31 -15.70 11.35
C SER A 180 -1.16 -15.37 12.28
N ILE A 181 -1.42 -15.42 13.60
CA ILE A 181 -0.40 -15.25 14.66
C ILE A 181 0.40 -16.55 14.89
N ARG A 182 -0.14 -17.71 14.48
CA ARG A 182 0.49 -19.02 14.67
C ARG A 182 0.90 -19.57 13.31
N PRO A 183 1.99 -19.14 12.71
CA PRO A 183 2.48 -19.76 11.50
C PRO A 183 2.90 -21.20 11.83
N LYS A 184 2.29 -22.19 11.17
CA LYS A 184 2.83 -23.56 11.17
C LYS A 184 4.22 -23.50 10.55
N LYS A 185 5.17 -24.31 11.06
CA LYS A 185 6.54 -24.39 10.54
C LYS A 185 6.50 -24.52 9.01
N GLY A 186 7.11 -23.57 8.27
CA GLY A 186 7.07 -23.52 6.80
C GLY A 186 5.90 -22.74 6.17
N SER A 187 4.96 -22.18 6.93
CA SER A 187 3.79 -21.46 6.41
C SER A 187 4.00 -19.94 6.26
N GLY A 188 5.17 -19.42 6.60
CA GLY A 188 5.47 -17.98 6.55
C GLY A 188 5.27 -17.33 5.18
N ALA A 189 5.32 -18.13 4.08
CA ALA A 189 4.99 -17.63 2.73
C ALA A 189 3.48 -17.44 2.48
N LYS A 190 2.60 -18.02 3.34
CA LYS A 190 1.14 -18.10 3.11
C LYS A 190 0.33 -17.22 4.05
N PHE A 191 0.88 -16.80 5.18
CA PHE A 191 0.18 -16.06 6.22
C PHE A 191 1.07 -14.94 6.74
N SER A 192 0.48 -13.89 7.25
CA SER A 192 1.20 -12.80 7.92
C SER A 192 0.38 -12.25 9.09
N TYR A 193 1.07 -11.81 10.15
CA TYR A 193 0.55 -10.86 11.12
C TYR A 193 1.37 -9.56 11.04
N CYS A 194 0.95 -8.49 11.69
CA CYS A 194 1.44 -7.12 11.44
C CYS A 194 2.97 -7.00 11.46
N SER A 195 3.62 -7.37 12.55
CA SER A 195 5.08 -7.24 12.72
C SER A 195 5.88 -8.27 11.92
N GLU A 196 5.32 -9.46 11.66
CA GLU A 196 5.93 -10.45 10.76
C GLU A 196 5.92 -9.96 9.31
N LEU A 197 4.81 -9.35 8.84
CA LEU A 197 4.73 -8.77 7.51
C LEU A 197 5.87 -7.78 7.28
N VAL A 198 6.01 -6.81 8.19
CA VAL A 198 7.07 -5.80 8.12
C VAL A 198 8.46 -6.45 8.12
N SER A 199 8.69 -7.42 9.02
CA SER A 199 9.95 -8.17 9.08
C SER A 199 10.25 -8.90 7.76
N LYS A 200 9.26 -9.55 7.15
CA LYS A 200 9.42 -10.23 5.85
C LYS A 200 9.78 -9.26 4.73
N VAL A 201 9.10 -8.12 4.65
CA VAL A 201 9.39 -7.09 3.64
C VAL A 201 10.84 -6.62 3.79
N LEU A 202 11.25 -6.23 5.00
CA LEU A 202 12.61 -5.75 5.26
C LEU A 202 13.68 -6.82 4.93
N GLN A 203 13.49 -8.06 5.38
CA GLN A 203 14.43 -9.15 5.12
C GLN A 203 14.55 -9.49 3.63
N SER A 204 13.43 -9.55 2.91
CA SER A 204 13.41 -9.86 1.48
C SER A 204 13.94 -8.71 0.62
N SER A 205 14.07 -7.52 1.18
CA SER A 205 14.64 -6.34 0.52
C SER A 205 16.12 -6.10 0.88
N ASN A 206 16.79 -7.11 1.42
CA ASN A 206 18.21 -7.02 1.82
C ASN A 206 18.54 -5.92 2.84
N VAL A 207 17.54 -5.47 3.62
CA VAL A 207 17.77 -4.56 4.74
C VAL A 207 18.41 -5.35 5.88
N ARG A 208 19.75 -5.53 5.81
CA ARG A 208 20.50 -6.50 6.64
C ARG A 208 20.81 -6.04 8.06
N CYS A 209 20.68 -4.74 8.35
CA CYS A 209 21.14 -4.16 9.61
C CYS A 209 20.17 -4.39 10.78
N LEU A 210 19.03 -5.04 10.53
CA LEU A 210 18.00 -5.20 11.54
C LEU A 210 18.26 -6.40 12.45
N LYS A 211 18.42 -6.13 13.73
CA LYS A 211 18.41 -7.15 14.79
C LYS A 211 17.00 -7.64 15.10
N ILE A 212 16.18 -7.82 14.08
CA ILE A 212 14.89 -8.48 14.23
C ILE A 212 15.14 -9.98 14.32
N PRO A 213 14.60 -10.68 15.32
CA PRO A 213 14.84 -12.11 15.48
C PRO A 213 14.46 -12.88 14.22
N LYS A 214 15.40 -13.68 13.68
CA LYS A 214 15.12 -14.61 12.59
C LYS A 214 14.56 -15.91 13.17
N GLY A 215 13.46 -16.39 12.61
CA GLY A 215 12.89 -17.69 12.99
C GLY A 215 12.14 -17.72 14.33
N VAL A 216 11.95 -16.58 14.98
CA VAL A 216 11.20 -16.40 16.21
C VAL A 216 10.00 -15.48 15.96
N LEU A 217 8.99 -15.54 16.81
CA LEU A 217 7.83 -14.66 16.76
C LEU A 217 8.29 -13.18 16.86
N VAL A 218 8.08 -12.43 15.78
CA VAL A 218 8.40 -11.00 15.76
C VAL A 218 7.23 -10.22 16.36
N ASN A 219 7.45 -9.55 17.48
CA ASN A 219 6.43 -8.74 18.14
C ASN A 219 6.60 -7.25 17.82
N PRO A 220 5.54 -6.43 17.90
CA PRO A 220 5.62 -4.98 17.77
C PRO A 220 6.67 -4.36 18.71
N CYS A 221 6.86 -4.87 19.91
CA CYS A 221 7.85 -4.37 20.87
C CYS A 221 9.31 -4.46 20.39
N HIS A 222 9.63 -5.33 19.42
CA HIS A 222 10.96 -5.34 18.80
C HIS A 222 11.22 -4.05 18.00
N PHE A 223 10.20 -3.50 17.37
CA PHE A 223 10.27 -2.21 16.69
C PHE A 223 10.31 -1.04 17.68
N ASP A 224 9.56 -1.11 18.80
CA ASP A 224 9.70 -0.15 19.90
C ASP A 224 11.14 -0.11 20.43
N GLN A 225 11.74 -1.29 20.62
CA GLN A 225 13.12 -1.40 21.10
C GLN A 225 14.13 -0.79 20.10
N LEU A 226 13.92 -0.98 18.79
CA LEU A 226 14.75 -0.37 17.75
C LEU A 226 14.61 1.15 17.78
N ALA A 227 13.38 1.65 17.88
CA ALA A 227 13.07 3.07 17.99
C ALA A 227 13.75 3.71 19.20
N ASP A 228 13.65 3.07 20.38
CA ASP A 228 14.24 3.59 21.62
C ASP A 228 15.79 3.55 21.62
N LYS A 229 16.40 2.60 20.92
CA LYS A 229 17.86 2.54 20.74
C LYS A 229 18.40 3.59 19.77
N GLY A 230 17.61 4.00 18.77
CA GLY A 230 17.94 5.06 17.82
C GLY A 230 19.19 4.83 16.94
N LYS A 231 19.77 3.62 16.95
CA LYS A 231 21.01 3.32 16.22
C LYS A 231 20.78 2.94 14.75
N GLU A 232 19.72 2.19 14.50
CA GLU A 232 19.40 1.61 13.19
C GLU A 232 18.27 2.37 12.49
N CYS A 233 17.53 3.18 13.22
CA CYS A 233 16.42 3.97 12.71
C CYS A 233 16.34 5.34 13.38
N LYS A 234 15.75 6.29 12.65
CA LYS A 234 15.43 7.63 13.11
C LYS A 234 13.93 7.70 13.43
N ASP A 235 13.58 8.25 14.58
CA ASP A 235 12.20 8.60 14.91
C ASP A 235 11.83 9.90 14.18
N ILE A 236 10.85 9.83 13.28
CA ILE A 236 10.37 10.97 12.48
C ILE A 236 8.96 11.40 12.91
N THR A 237 8.48 10.93 14.05
CA THR A 237 7.13 11.21 14.55
C THR A 237 6.84 12.70 14.60
N GLN A 238 7.79 13.50 15.11
CA GLN A 238 7.61 14.94 15.26
C GLN A 238 7.56 15.68 13.91
N THR A 239 8.17 15.12 12.87
CA THR A 239 8.09 15.66 11.50
C THR A 239 6.72 15.41 10.87
N VAL A 240 6.09 14.26 11.19
CA VAL A 240 4.78 13.88 10.64
C VAL A 240 3.61 14.48 11.44
N ARG A 241 3.77 14.64 12.75
CA ARG A 241 2.69 15.08 13.65
C ARG A 241 1.98 16.38 13.23
N PRO A 242 2.65 17.43 12.71
CA PRO A 242 1.99 18.64 12.24
C PRO A 242 1.00 18.42 11.08
N PHE A 243 1.15 17.33 10.34
CA PHE A 243 0.29 17.00 9.18
C PHE A 243 -0.95 16.17 9.55
N VAL A 244 -1.03 15.67 10.79
CA VAL A 244 -2.18 14.85 11.23
C VAL A 244 -3.52 15.56 11.08
N PRO A 245 -3.67 16.87 11.42
CA PRO A 245 -4.92 17.59 11.15
C PRO A 245 -5.32 17.56 9.68
N PHE A 246 -4.37 17.83 8.77
CA PHE A 246 -4.59 17.75 7.33
C PHE A 246 -5.02 16.36 6.87
N LEU A 247 -4.36 15.30 7.38
CA LEU A 247 -4.69 13.92 7.07
C LEU A 247 -6.11 13.54 7.52
N HIS A 248 -6.60 14.10 8.62
CA HIS A 248 -7.95 13.90 9.10
C HIS A 248 -8.98 14.75 8.36
N GLU A 249 -8.67 15.99 8.08
CA GLU A 249 -9.54 16.91 7.36
C GLU A 249 -9.86 16.41 5.95
N TYR A 250 -8.83 15.97 5.21
CA TYR A 250 -8.97 15.54 3.81
C TYR A 250 -8.92 14.03 3.63
N LYS A 251 -9.29 13.26 4.66
CA LYS A 251 -9.15 11.79 4.64
C LYS A 251 -9.91 11.13 3.47
N GLU A 252 -11.07 11.65 3.08
CA GLU A 252 -11.86 11.15 1.96
C GLU A 252 -11.19 11.45 0.62
N MET A 253 -10.63 12.64 0.43
CA MET A 253 -9.88 13.00 -0.78
C MET A 253 -8.59 12.16 -0.89
N ILE A 254 -7.86 11.99 0.21
CA ILE A 254 -6.67 11.13 0.28
C ILE A 254 -7.05 9.67 -0.01
N ALA A 255 -8.18 9.19 0.54
CA ALA A 255 -8.67 7.84 0.28
C ALA A 255 -9.03 7.65 -1.19
N MET A 256 -9.71 8.60 -1.80
CA MET A 256 -10.07 8.55 -3.23
C MET A 256 -8.83 8.45 -4.12
N GLN A 257 -7.83 9.34 -3.91
CA GLN A 257 -6.56 9.28 -4.65
C GLN A 257 -5.80 7.98 -4.39
N SER A 258 -5.75 7.54 -3.14
CA SER A 258 -5.11 6.28 -2.75
C SER A 258 -5.78 5.08 -3.41
N HIS A 259 -7.11 5.06 -3.52
CA HIS A 259 -7.83 3.99 -4.20
C HIS A 259 -7.50 3.90 -5.69
N ALA A 260 -7.33 5.02 -6.38
CA ALA A 260 -6.88 5.04 -7.78
C ALA A 260 -5.48 4.42 -7.93
N LEU A 261 -4.56 4.80 -7.03
CA LEU A 261 -3.20 4.24 -7.01
C LEU A 261 -3.20 2.75 -6.65
N ILE A 262 -3.96 2.33 -5.63
CA ILE A 262 -4.14 0.92 -5.25
C ILE A 262 -4.73 0.11 -6.41
N ALA A 263 -5.71 0.67 -7.13
CA ALA A 263 -6.28 0.02 -8.30
C ALA A 263 -5.22 -0.21 -9.39
N GLY A 264 -4.37 0.77 -9.66
CA GLY A 264 -3.22 0.62 -10.56
C GLY A 264 -2.25 -0.48 -10.12
N LEU A 265 -1.92 -0.52 -8.81
CA LEU A 265 -1.10 -1.59 -8.21
C LEU A 265 -1.69 -2.98 -8.48
N MET A 266 -2.96 -3.14 -8.18
CA MET A 266 -3.64 -4.44 -8.33
C MET A 266 -3.71 -4.85 -9.80
N LEU A 267 -3.95 -3.91 -10.72
CA LEU A 267 -3.95 -4.19 -12.15
C LEU A 267 -2.59 -4.69 -12.62
N ASN A 268 -1.51 -4.03 -12.24
CA ASN A 268 -0.16 -4.44 -12.64
C ASN A 268 0.20 -5.82 -12.09
N ARG A 269 -0.16 -6.09 -10.83
CA ARG A 269 -0.01 -7.44 -10.25
C ARG A 269 -0.81 -8.50 -11.02
N TYR A 270 -2.04 -8.19 -11.41
CA TYR A 270 -2.86 -9.08 -12.21
C TYR A 270 -2.23 -9.33 -13.59
N ARG A 271 -1.78 -8.28 -14.27
CA ARG A 271 -1.11 -8.38 -15.59
C ARG A 271 0.19 -9.18 -15.50
N ASP A 272 1.02 -8.96 -14.48
CA ASP A 272 2.23 -9.75 -14.24
C ASP A 272 1.90 -11.24 -14.09
N LYS A 273 0.89 -11.56 -13.28
CA LYS A 273 0.42 -12.95 -13.12
C LYS A 273 -0.05 -13.56 -14.44
N GLN A 274 -0.77 -12.80 -15.27
CA GLN A 274 -1.23 -13.27 -16.58
C GLN A 274 -0.06 -13.52 -17.51
N ARG A 275 0.93 -12.62 -17.60
CA ARG A 275 2.16 -12.80 -18.40
C ARG A 275 2.92 -14.05 -17.98
N LYS A 276 3.11 -14.26 -16.69
CA LYS A 276 3.78 -15.45 -16.13
C LYS A 276 3.03 -16.75 -16.46
N ASN A 277 1.72 -16.74 -16.32
CA ASN A 277 0.88 -17.89 -16.68
C ASN A 277 0.96 -18.19 -18.18
N LEU A 278 0.90 -17.17 -19.03
CA LEU A 278 1.03 -17.32 -20.46
C LEU A 278 2.40 -17.94 -20.82
N LEU A 279 3.48 -17.38 -20.28
CA LEU A 279 4.83 -17.90 -20.53
C LEU A 279 4.98 -19.35 -20.05
N ALA A 280 4.49 -19.68 -18.86
CA ALA A 280 4.50 -21.04 -18.32
C ALA A 280 3.71 -22.03 -19.20
N ASN A 281 2.54 -21.61 -19.69
CA ASN A 281 1.73 -22.45 -20.58
C ASN A 281 2.43 -22.68 -21.92
N VAL A 282 3.01 -21.64 -22.53
CA VAL A 282 3.75 -21.76 -23.80
C VAL A 282 4.99 -22.65 -23.60
N GLN A 283 5.72 -22.49 -22.49
CA GLN A 283 6.84 -23.37 -22.14
C GLN A 283 6.42 -24.84 -22.00
N ALA A 284 5.31 -25.10 -21.31
CA ALA A 284 4.78 -26.45 -21.13
C ALA A 284 4.40 -27.08 -22.47
N GLN A 285 3.74 -26.32 -23.37
CA GLN A 285 3.35 -26.80 -24.69
C GLN A 285 4.57 -27.04 -25.61
N ALA A 286 5.58 -26.18 -25.55
CA ALA A 286 6.84 -26.37 -26.28
C ALA A 286 7.59 -27.61 -25.79
N ARG A 287 7.67 -27.84 -24.48
CA ARG A 287 8.26 -29.08 -23.90
C ARG A 287 7.50 -30.34 -24.29
N ALA A 288 6.18 -30.24 -24.45
CA ALA A 288 5.34 -31.34 -24.92
C ALA A 288 5.38 -31.57 -26.46
N GLY A 289 6.19 -30.81 -27.19
CA GLY A 289 6.29 -30.87 -28.65
C GLY A 289 5.04 -30.36 -29.38
N LYS A 290 4.12 -29.68 -28.69
CA LYS A 290 2.87 -29.15 -29.26
C LYS A 290 3.03 -27.78 -29.91
N LEU A 291 4.11 -27.07 -29.59
CA LEU A 291 4.44 -25.75 -30.14
C LEU A 291 5.91 -25.68 -30.55
N PRO A 292 6.23 -25.03 -31.69
CA PRO A 292 7.60 -24.78 -32.08
C PRO A 292 8.35 -23.93 -31.05
N HIS A 293 9.64 -24.18 -30.84
CA HIS A 293 10.48 -23.41 -29.92
C HIS A 293 10.54 -21.92 -30.31
N GLU A 294 10.46 -21.60 -31.59
CA GLU A 294 10.41 -20.22 -32.08
C GLU A 294 9.21 -19.45 -31.53
N THR A 295 8.07 -20.11 -31.32
CA THR A 295 6.87 -19.48 -30.73
C THR A 295 7.14 -19.07 -29.28
N LEU A 296 7.83 -19.91 -28.51
CA LEU A 296 8.24 -19.57 -27.13
C LEU A 296 9.15 -18.35 -27.12
N VAL A 297 10.15 -18.31 -28.01
CA VAL A 297 11.09 -17.18 -28.09
C VAL A 297 10.34 -15.89 -28.48
N LYS A 298 9.45 -15.92 -29.45
CA LYS A 298 8.63 -14.77 -29.86
C LYS A 298 7.77 -14.25 -28.71
N VAL A 299 7.06 -15.14 -28.01
CA VAL A 299 6.21 -14.76 -26.85
C VAL A 299 7.06 -14.15 -25.75
N ALA A 300 8.21 -14.74 -25.41
CA ALA A 300 9.11 -14.19 -24.39
C ALA A 300 9.65 -12.80 -24.77
N GLN A 301 10.01 -12.60 -26.06
CA GLN A 301 10.47 -11.30 -26.56
C GLN A 301 9.34 -10.26 -26.55
N GLN A 302 8.12 -10.63 -26.90
CA GLN A 302 6.97 -9.72 -26.83
C GLN A 302 6.64 -9.31 -25.41
N ILE A 303 6.65 -10.25 -24.47
CA ILE A 303 6.45 -9.97 -23.04
C ILE A 303 7.52 -8.99 -22.56
N LYS A 304 8.80 -9.26 -22.87
CA LYS A 304 9.91 -8.37 -22.50
C LYS A 304 9.77 -6.98 -23.09
N ALA A 305 9.43 -6.87 -24.37
CA ALA A 305 9.23 -5.59 -25.05
C ALA A 305 8.05 -4.79 -24.46
N MET A 306 7.01 -5.49 -23.98
CA MET A 306 5.91 -4.85 -23.23
C MET A 306 6.39 -4.35 -21.86
N GLU A 307 7.13 -5.16 -21.11
CA GLU A 307 7.67 -4.81 -19.79
C GLU A 307 8.65 -3.64 -19.88
N ASP A 308 9.50 -3.60 -20.90
CA ASP A 308 10.45 -2.50 -21.12
C ASP A 308 9.77 -1.15 -21.47
N LYS A 309 8.54 -1.18 -21.97
CA LYS A 309 7.71 0.01 -22.22
C LYS A 309 6.89 0.46 -21.02
N MET A 310 6.79 -0.36 -19.96
CA MET A 310 6.01 -0.02 -18.77
C MET A 310 6.83 0.91 -17.88
N SER A 311 6.31 2.12 -17.65
CA SER A 311 6.93 3.13 -16.77
C SER A 311 6.84 2.81 -15.28
N TYR A 312 6.12 1.73 -14.88
CA TYR A 312 5.79 1.40 -13.51
C TYR A 312 6.53 0.12 -13.04
N ARG A 313 7.87 0.15 -13.04
CA ARG A 313 8.68 -1.03 -12.68
C ARG A 313 8.48 -1.50 -11.23
N PHE A 314 8.23 -0.60 -10.31
CA PHE A 314 8.02 -0.94 -8.89
C PHE A 314 6.67 -1.62 -8.61
N TRP A 315 5.78 -1.65 -9.59
CA TRP A 315 4.51 -2.36 -9.53
C TRP A 315 4.64 -3.83 -9.92
N ASP A 316 5.75 -4.23 -10.50
CA ASP A 316 5.98 -5.61 -10.85
C ASP A 316 6.31 -6.41 -9.59
N SER A 317 5.55 -7.46 -9.33
CA SER A 317 5.59 -8.26 -8.12
C SER A 317 6.86 -9.11 -7.95
N THR A 318 7.78 -9.06 -8.89
CA THR A 318 9.06 -9.77 -8.86
C THR A 318 10.23 -8.80 -8.86
N PRO A 319 11.07 -8.82 -7.80
CA PRO A 319 12.40 -8.22 -7.90
C PRO A 319 13.17 -8.92 -9.01
N ARG A 320 13.73 -8.17 -9.91
CA ARG A 320 14.72 -8.67 -10.86
C ARG A 320 16.04 -8.97 -10.17
#